data_b80581c60ff34846b042b949ac88e0a7
#
_entry.id   b80581c60ff34846b042b949ac88e0a7
#
_cell.length_a   1.000
_cell.length_b   1.000
_cell.length_c   1.000
_cell.angle_alpha   90.00
_cell.angle_beta   90.00
_cell.angle_gamma   90.00
#
_symmetry.space_group_name_H-M   'P 1'
#
loop_
_entity.id
_entity.type
_entity.pdbx_description
1 polymer ?
#
loop_
_entity_poly.entity_id
_entity_poly.type
_entity_poly.pdbx_seq_one_letter_code
_entity_poly.pdbx_strand_id
1 'polypeptide(L)'
;MDRRKTLKDDAGFILMPLLMVMGLVSLAAGGALLSGQLDLRTAARLKMSIQAFYIAEAGLNHGWDELQNSDGVNDFRTLSTAAGGTTLFRKRDFDDGSYTVTAEAVAGSDPGRVKVTSTGCLPAGDPCPSGHSKAVMEAEFRRQSLFLCALCGKEGVTLSGGSQTDSFDSRKLPYTILTAGSEGDVLSNGNILLSGVTTRVKGNAVAGGSVLKIGATVSGASMSGAPLRPYLPVSPCGPPYSTGVGITGGIYDPTTGQLRGSGVVPIVLAPGSYCFSSIDLSGGVSTLAISGPVTISLTAHSLLTGGGIQNPTLVTENLKIFSSVSSVKGGLDIAGGPLVYMAVYAPNARVVVSGSGDLYGSVVGATVSAATGAKFHYDKRLKDNQDGGIVMVTWREVF
;
A
#
# COMPACT_ATOMS: atom_id res chain seq x y z
N MET A 1 -27.97 108.91 27.90
CA MET A 1 -26.78 108.00 28.17
C MET A 1 -26.99 106.70 27.42
N ASP A 2 -26.45 106.70 26.25
CA ASP A 2 -26.67 105.60 25.30
C ASP A 2 -25.44 104.73 25.26
N ARG A 3 -25.57 103.49 25.70
CA ARG A 3 -24.53 102.48 25.66
C ARG A 3 -24.90 101.45 24.56
N ARG A 4 -24.57 101.77 23.32
CA ARG A 4 -24.51 100.77 22.27
C ARG A 4 -23.30 99.85 22.51
N LYS A 5 -23.57 98.61 22.96
CA LYS A 5 -22.57 97.53 22.93
C LYS A 5 -22.46 97.05 21.46
N THR A 6 -21.35 97.30 20.87
CA THR A 6 -20.96 96.69 19.58
C THR A 6 -20.70 95.20 19.86
N LEU A 7 -21.59 94.32 19.38
CA LEU A 7 -21.31 92.94 19.21
C LEU A 7 -20.24 92.84 18.13
N LYS A 8 -19.02 92.56 18.52
CA LYS A 8 -17.96 92.19 17.63
C LYS A 8 -18.31 90.81 17.04
N ASP A 9 -18.27 90.71 15.72
CA ASP A 9 -18.45 89.51 14.90
C ASP A 9 -17.32 88.54 15.16
N ASP A 10 -17.49 87.63 16.19
CA ASP A 10 -16.63 86.51 16.41
C ASP A 10 -17.09 85.27 15.64
N ALA A 11 -18.11 85.39 14.77
CA ALA A 11 -18.71 84.29 13.99
C ALA A 11 -17.77 83.72 12.91
N GLY A 12 -16.78 84.47 12.44
CA GLY A 12 -15.80 84.01 11.45
C GLY A 12 -14.74 83.07 12.00
N PHE A 13 -14.46 83.15 13.28
CA PHE A 13 -13.34 82.42 13.89
C PHE A 13 -13.69 80.94 14.19
N ILE A 14 -14.96 80.61 14.36
CA ILE A 14 -15.44 79.27 14.65
C ILE A 14 -15.61 78.44 13.34
N LEU A 15 -15.83 79.07 12.23
CA LEU A 15 -16.07 78.38 10.94
C LEU A 15 -14.82 77.61 10.44
N MET A 16 -13.63 78.24 10.59
CA MET A 16 -12.38 77.68 10.13
C MET A 16 -11.95 76.39 10.81
N PRO A 17 -11.95 76.30 12.15
CA PRO A 17 -11.67 75.07 12.84
C PRO A 17 -12.76 73.96 12.61
N LEU A 18 -14.05 74.38 12.44
CA LEU A 18 -15.12 73.42 12.09
C LEU A 18 -14.93 72.83 10.70
N LEU A 19 -14.54 73.55 9.72
CA LEU A 19 -14.23 73.10 8.36
C LEU A 19 -12.98 72.18 8.38
N MET A 20 -11.99 72.50 9.21
CA MET A 20 -10.79 71.69 9.37
C MET A 20 -11.09 70.36 10.01
N VAL A 21 -11.94 70.31 11.06
CA VAL A 21 -12.39 69.08 11.70
C VAL A 21 -13.26 68.26 10.75
N MET A 22 -14.20 68.87 10.00
CA MET A 22 -14.99 68.19 9.00
C MET A 22 -14.12 67.59 7.90
N GLY A 23 -13.08 68.31 7.44
CA GLY A 23 -12.09 67.78 6.48
C GLY A 23 -11.32 66.57 7.00
N LEU A 24 -10.86 66.62 8.26
CA LEU A 24 -10.16 65.50 8.90
C LEU A 24 -11.05 64.29 9.09
N VAL A 25 -12.30 64.48 9.53
CA VAL A 25 -13.29 63.39 9.67
C VAL A 25 -13.61 62.78 8.31
N SER A 26 -13.77 63.60 7.27
CA SER A 26 -14.02 63.08 5.92
C SER A 26 -12.84 62.26 5.36
N LEU A 27 -11.60 62.72 5.61
CA LEU A 27 -10.39 62.00 5.24
C LEU A 27 -10.27 60.67 6.02
N ALA A 28 -10.55 60.67 7.31
CA ALA A 28 -10.52 59.46 8.13
C ALA A 28 -11.63 58.48 7.69
N ALA A 29 -12.84 58.94 7.44
CA ALA A 29 -13.93 58.12 6.93
C ALA A 29 -13.63 57.53 5.53
N GLY A 30 -13.05 58.34 4.63
CA GLY A 30 -12.59 57.90 3.30
C GLY A 30 -11.49 56.84 3.41
N GLY A 31 -10.52 57.02 4.31
CA GLY A 31 -9.46 56.04 4.59
C GLY A 31 -10.00 54.72 5.14
N ALA A 32 -10.95 54.78 6.07
CA ALA A 32 -11.59 53.58 6.62
C ALA A 32 -12.44 52.82 5.58
N LEU A 33 -13.12 53.51 4.67
CA LEU A 33 -13.87 52.87 3.59
C LEU A 33 -12.93 52.20 2.57
N LEU A 34 -11.81 52.83 2.22
CA LEU A 34 -10.81 52.25 1.31
C LEU A 34 -10.14 51.00 1.94
N SER A 35 -9.76 51.05 3.21
CA SER A 35 -9.19 49.89 3.87
C SER A 35 -10.21 48.74 3.98
N GLY A 36 -11.46 49.04 4.31
CA GLY A 36 -12.54 48.04 4.34
C GLY A 36 -12.80 47.39 2.98
N GLN A 37 -12.71 48.15 1.87
CA GLN A 37 -12.81 47.57 0.52
C GLN A 37 -11.61 46.66 0.18
N LEU A 38 -10.39 47.04 0.60
CA LEU A 38 -9.20 46.21 0.41
C LEU A 38 -9.29 44.92 1.20
N ASP A 39 -9.76 44.98 2.46
CA ASP A 39 -9.94 43.82 3.31
C ASP A 39 -10.98 42.85 2.74
N LEU A 40 -12.11 43.36 2.23
CA LEU A 40 -13.13 42.56 1.57
C LEU A 40 -12.61 41.87 0.30
N ARG A 41 -11.83 42.58 -0.52
CA ARG A 41 -11.21 42.01 -1.72
C ARG A 41 -10.19 40.93 -1.36
N THR A 42 -9.39 41.17 -0.33
CA THR A 42 -8.40 40.20 0.16
C THR A 42 -9.07 38.97 0.71
N ALA A 43 -10.11 39.12 1.52
CA ALA A 43 -10.90 38.02 2.05
C ALA A 43 -11.59 37.20 0.94
N ALA A 44 -12.15 37.86 -0.08
CA ALA A 44 -12.74 37.19 -1.23
C ALA A 44 -11.70 36.39 -2.04
N ARG A 45 -10.52 36.95 -2.27
CA ARG A 45 -9.41 36.26 -2.96
C ARG A 45 -8.93 35.04 -2.14
N LEU A 46 -8.77 35.19 -0.82
CA LEU A 46 -8.38 34.11 0.06
C LEU A 46 -9.42 32.98 0.03
N LYS A 47 -10.71 33.31 0.11
CA LYS A 47 -11.80 32.35 -0.01
C LYS A 47 -11.72 31.57 -1.32
N MET A 48 -11.56 32.27 -2.45
CA MET A 48 -11.44 31.61 -3.77
C MET A 48 -10.20 30.74 -3.88
N SER A 49 -9.07 31.15 -3.29
CA SER A 49 -7.84 30.35 -3.26
C SER A 49 -8.03 29.07 -2.46
N ILE A 50 -8.66 29.15 -1.29
CA ILE A 50 -8.98 27.98 -0.46
C ILE A 50 -9.96 27.03 -1.20
N GLN A 51 -10.96 27.58 -1.87
CA GLN A 51 -11.89 26.77 -2.67
C GLN A 51 -11.18 26.08 -3.84
N ALA A 52 -10.31 26.79 -4.58
CA ALA A 52 -9.50 26.17 -5.64
C ALA A 52 -8.60 25.05 -5.11
N PHE A 53 -8.05 25.21 -3.89
CA PHE A 53 -7.29 24.16 -3.21
C PHE A 53 -8.13 22.89 -2.96
N TYR A 54 -9.34 23.04 -2.38
CA TYR A 54 -10.24 21.89 -2.15
C TYR A 54 -10.69 21.23 -3.46
N ILE A 55 -10.87 22.00 -4.52
CA ILE A 55 -11.18 21.49 -5.86
C ILE A 55 -9.99 20.66 -6.39
N ALA A 56 -8.76 21.12 -6.21
CA ALA A 56 -7.57 20.37 -6.58
C ALA A 56 -7.42 19.09 -5.76
N GLU A 57 -7.70 19.14 -4.45
CA GLU A 57 -7.70 17.97 -3.56
C GLU A 57 -8.74 16.93 -3.98
N ALA A 58 -9.95 17.35 -4.31
CA ALA A 58 -11.00 16.48 -4.84
C ALA A 58 -10.55 15.79 -6.14
N GLY A 59 -9.89 16.53 -7.03
CA GLY A 59 -9.30 15.95 -8.25
C GLY A 59 -8.19 14.93 -7.95
N LEU A 60 -7.33 15.20 -6.96
CA LEU A 60 -6.29 14.27 -6.55
C LEU A 60 -6.87 12.96 -6.00
N ASN A 61 -7.90 13.06 -5.14
CA ASN A 61 -8.61 11.90 -4.60
C ASN A 61 -9.29 11.08 -5.70
N HIS A 62 -9.87 11.73 -6.69
CA HIS A 62 -10.45 11.05 -7.85
C HIS A 62 -9.36 10.38 -8.70
N GLY A 63 -8.21 11.01 -8.91
CA GLY A 63 -7.07 10.40 -9.58
C GLY A 63 -6.56 9.16 -8.85
N TRP A 64 -6.55 9.19 -7.51
CA TRP A 64 -6.19 8.02 -6.70
C TRP A 64 -7.20 6.88 -6.85
N ASP A 65 -8.50 7.18 -6.82
CA ASP A 65 -9.54 6.18 -7.03
C ASP A 65 -9.43 5.51 -8.40
N GLU A 66 -9.17 6.29 -9.44
CA GLU A 66 -8.95 5.79 -10.80
C GLU A 66 -7.71 4.90 -10.91
N LEU A 67 -6.61 5.25 -10.22
CA LEU A 67 -5.41 4.40 -10.18
C LEU A 67 -5.66 3.03 -9.55
N GLN A 68 -6.66 2.90 -8.66
CA GLN A 68 -7.03 1.64 -8.02
C GLN A 68 -7.92 0.77 -8.89
N ASN A 69 -8.62 1.37 -9.87
CA ASN A 69 -9.48 0.64 -10.78
C ASN A 69 -8.66 -0.25 -11.70
N SER A 70 -9.16 -1.44 -11.95
CA SER A 70 -8.49 -2.45 -12.79
C SER A 70 -9.08 -2.54 -14.19
N ASP A 71 -9.56 -1.42 -14.76
CA ASP A 71 -10.12 -1.38 -16.10
C ASP A 71 -9.07 -1.54 -17.22
N GLY A 72 -7.79 -1.49 -16.85
CA GLY A 72 -6.65 -1.70 -17.75
C GLY A 72 -6.28 -0.50 -18.61
N VAL A 73 -6.98 0.62 -18.50
CA VAL A 73 -6.71 1.83 -19.29
C VAL A 73 -5.93 2.86 -18.50
N ASN A 74 -6.42 3.22 -17.32
CA ASN A 74 -5.83 4.24 -16.46
C ASN A 74 -5.33 3.65 -15.13
N ASP A 75 -5.17 2.35 -15.07
CA ASP A 75 -4.69 1.69 -13.88
C ASP A 75 -3.20 2.00 -13.61
N PHE A 76 -2.79 1.81 -12.39
CA PHE A 76 -1.41 2.09 -11.95
C PHE A 76 -0.37 1.35 -12.78
N ARG A 77 -0.64 0.10 -13.19
CA ARG A 77 0.31 -0.73 -13.95
C ARG A 77 0.57 -0.13 -15.32
N THR A 78 -0.49 0.26 -16.03
CA THR A 78 -0.40 0.87 -17.36
C THR A 78 0.31 2.22 -17.27
N LEU A 79 -0.06 3.07 -16.31
CA LEU A 79 0.51 4.40 -16.17
C LEU A 79 1.96 4.39 -15.67
N SER A 80 2.35 3.45 -14.82
CA SER A 80 3.74 3.36 -14.30
C SER A 80 4.75 2.95 -15.38
N THR A 81 4.30 2.37 -16.49
CA THR A 81 5.13 1.94 -17.62
C THR A 81 5.01 2.86 -18.83
N ALA A 82 4.05 3.80 -18.84
CA ALA A 82 3.84 4.73 -19.93
C ALA A 82 4.98 5.76 -20.03
N ALA A 83 5.44 6.02 -21.22
CA ALA A 83 6.36 7.12 -21.49
C ALA A 83 5.56 8.40 -21.77
N GLY A 84 5.57 9.31 -20.80
CA GLY A 84 4.91 10.63 -20.88
C GLY A 84 3.66 10.75 -20.03
N GLY A 85 3.18 11.97 -19.87
CA GLY A 85 2.00 12.29 -19.06
C GLY A 85 0.70 11.81 -19.70
N THR A 86 -0.13 11.16 -18.92
CA THR A 86 -1.47 10.73 -19.32
C THR A 86 -2.51 11.58 -18.61
N THR A 87 -3.48 12.13 -19.36
CA THR A 87 -4.59 12.87 -18.76
C THR A 87 -5.66 11.86 -18.34
N LEU A 88 -5.87 11.72 -17.04
CA LEU A 88 -6.93 10.86 -16.47
C LEU A 88 -8.31 11.46 -16.69
N PHE A 89 -8.43 12.78 -16.46
CA PHE A 89 -9.62 13.56 -16.78
C PHE A 89 -9.18 14.88 -17.42
N ARG A 90 -9.88 15.29 -18.42
CA ARG A 90 -9.59 16.61 -19.01
C ARG A 90 -10.25 17.72 -18.21
N LYS A 91 -11.47 17.49 -17.79
CA LYS A 91 -12.26 18.44 -16.99
C LYS A 91 -13.34 17.69 -16.24
N ARG A 92 -13.53 18.05 -14.99
CA ARG A 92 -14.71 17.65 -14.23
C ARG A 92 -15.20 18.85 -13.44
N ASP A 93 -16.47 19.17 -13.62
CA ASP A 93 -17.11 20.25 -12.87
C ASP A 93 -17.31 19.77 -11.42
N PHE A 94 -16.98 20.66 -10.50
CA PHE A 94 -17.10 20.42 -9.07
C PHE A 94 -17.57 21.74 -8.44
N ASP A 95 -18.86 21.83 -8.11
CA ASP A 95 -19.52 23.07 -7.68
C ASP A 95 -19.31 24.20 -8.72
N ASP A 96 -18.91 25.39 -8.31
CA ASP A 96 -18.64 26.53 -9.21
C ASP A 96 -17.28 26.46 -9.90
N GLY A 97 -16.49 25.41 -9.67
CA GLY A 97 -15.14 25.23 -10.20
C GLY A 97 -14.97 23.99 -11.06
N SER A 98 -13.75 23.74 -11.46
CA SER A 98 -13.35 22.51 -12.19
C SER A 98 -11.97 22.04 -11.79
N TYR A 99 -11.70 20.75 -11.95
CA TYR A 99 -10.33 20.24 -11.85
C TYR A 99 -9.92 19.48 -13.09
N THR A 100 -8.61 19.50 -13.34
CA THR A 100 -7.95 18.69 -14.36
C THR A 100 -6.91 17.84 -13.69
N VAL A 101 -6.91 16.53 -13.97
CA VAL A 101 -5.98 15.57 -13.40
C VAL A 101 -5.14 14.95 -14.50
N THR A 102 -3.84 14.92 -14.29
CA THR A 102 -2.88 14.23 -15.15
C THR A 102 -2.05 13.26 -14.34
N ALA A 103 -1.62 12.18 -14.96
CA ALA A 103 -0.72 11.22 -14.37
C ALA A 103 0.46 10.94 -15.31
N GLU A 104 1.65 10.80 -14.73
CA GLU A 104 2.86 10.46 -15.47
C GLU A 104 3.72 9.47 -14.68
N ALA A 105 4.43 8.58 -15.39
CA ALA A 105 5.44 7.73 -14.77
C ALA A 105 6.60 8.59 -14.25
N VAL A 106 7.04 8.32 -13.03
CA VAL A 106 8.23 8.98 -12.46
C VAL A 106 9.47 8.32 -13.04
N ALA A 107 10.22 9.08 -13.85
CA ALA A 107 11.48 8.62 -14.40
C ALA A 107 12.54 8.54 -13.28
N GLY A 108 13.33 7.47 -13.24
CA GLY A 108 14.47 7.38 -12.32
C GLY A 108 14.72 5.98 -11.76
N SER A 109 15.36 5.94 -10.61
CA SER A 109 15.89 4.72 -9.98
C SER A 109 14.85 3.81 -9.33
N ASP A 110 13.61 4.19 -9.30
CA ASP A 110 12.54 3.45 -8.63
C ASP A 110 11.38 3.25 -9.63
N PRO A 111 11.47 2.24 -10.50
CA PRO A 111 10.42 1.95 -11.47
C PRO A 111 9.11 1.61 -10.76
N GLY A 112 8.01 2.12 -11.28
CA GLY A 112 6.69 1.84 -10.73
C GLY A 112 6.16 2.91 -9.77
N ARG A 113 6.63 4.15 -9.84
CA ARG A 113 5.96 5.31 -9.28
C ARG A 113 5.15 6.05 -10.35
N VAL A 114 4.01 6.56 -9.94
CA VAL A 114 3.15 7.42 -10.75
C VAL A 114 2.98 8.74 -10.01
N LYS A 115 3.32 9.84 -10.68
CA LYS A 115 3.02 11.19 -10.20
C LYS A 115 1.66 11.61 -10.76
N VAL A 116 0.76 12.00 -9.88
CA VAL A 116 -0.55 12.56 -10.22
C VAL A 116 -0.51 14.05 -9.91
N THR A 117 -0.88 14.86 -10.89
CA THR A 117 -1.01 16.32 -10.76
C THR A 117 -2.46 16.70 -10.94
N SER A 118 -3.04 17.34 -9.95
CA SER A 118 -4.39 17.89 -9.99
C SER A 118 -4.34 19.41 -9.98
N THR A 119 -5.02 20.04 -10.95
CA THR A 119 -5.17 21.48 -11.04
C THR A 119 -6.62 21.85 -10.79
N GLY A 120 -6.89 22.53 -9.69
CA GLY A 120 -8.21 23.12 -9.37
C GLY A 120 -8.30 24.55 -9.89
N CYS A 121 -9.43 24.90 -10.49
CA CYS A 121 -9.71 26.20 -11.06
C CYS A 121 -11.07 26.73 -10.58
N LEU A 122 -11.10 27.98 -10.12
CA LEU A 122 -12.31 28.67 -9.71
C LEU A 122 -12.32 30.11 -10.22
N PRO A 123 -13.34 30.55 -10.97
CA PRO A 123 -14.40 29.75 -11.58
C PRO A 123 -13.90 28.68 -12.55
N ALA A 124 -14.79 27.74 -12.95
CA ALA A 124 -14.43 26.63 -13.82
C ALA A 124 -13.73 27.07 -15.12
N GLY A 125 -12.68 26.33 -15.52
CA GLY A 125 -11.94 26.60 -16.75
C GLY A 125 -10.90 25.48 -17.03
N ASP A 126 -10.68 25.16 -18.31
CA ASP A 126 -9.70 24.18 -18.75
C ASP A 126 -9.07 24.62 -20.10
N PRO A 127 -7.79 25.03 -20.13
CA PRO A 127 -6.93 25.26 -18.96
C PRO A 127 -7.45 26.41 -18.09
N CYS A 128 -7.02 26.46 -16.83
CA CYS A 128 -7.45 27.50 -15.88
C CYS A 128 -7.03 28.89 -16.40
N PRO A 129 -7.98 29.79 -16.73
CA PRO A 129 -7.65 31.07 -17.35
C PRO A 129 -6.89 32.00 -16.39
N SER A 130 -6.17 32.96 -16.96
CA SER A 130 -5.55 34.03 -16.17
C SER A 130 -6.64 34.86 -15.47
N GLY A 131 -6.43 35.16 -14.19
CA GLY A 131 -7.38 35.90 -13.35
C GLY A 131 -8.34 35.02 -12.56
N HIS A 132 -8.39 33.72 -12.80
CA HIS A 132 -9.07 32.73 -11.94
C HIS A 132 -8.16 32.32 -10.78
N SER A 133 -8.78 31.88 -9.69
CA SER A 133 -8.03 31.24 -8.60
C SER A 133 -7.63 29.83 -9.01
N LYS A 134 -6.35 29.54 -8.91
CA LYS A 134 -5.76 28.26 -9.31
C LYS A 134 -4.99 27.67 -8.12
N ALA A 135 -5.17 26.39 -7.90
CA ALA A 135 -4.31 25.60 -7.01
C ALA A 135 -3.83 24.35 -7.76
N VAL A 136 -2.59 23.96 -7.52
CA VAL A 136 -2.01 22.76 -8.12
C VAL A 136 -1.50 21.87 -7.00
N MET A 137 -1.92 20.61 -7.01
CA MET A 137 -1.47 19.59 -6.07
C MET A 137 -0.79 18.45 -6.82
N GLU A 138 0.33 18.03 -6.32
CA GLU A 138 1.07 16.86 -6.83
C GLU A 138 1.16 15.79 -5.74
N ALA A 139 0.95 14.54 -6.11
CA ALA A 139 1.21 13.40 -5.26
C ALA A 139 1.90 12.29 -6.05
N GLU A 140 2.85 11.62 -5.41
CA GLU A 140 3.48 10.43 -5.95
C GLU A 140 2.88 9.20 -5.29
N PHE A 141 2.54 8.24 -6.10
CA PHE A 141 1.99 6.97 -5.71
C PHE A 141 2.92 5.83 -6.12
N ARG A 142 2.95 4.78 -5.29
CA ARG A 142 3.59 3.51 -5.64
C ARG A 142 2.73 2.34 -5.21
N ARG A 143 2.89 1.18 -5.85
CA ARG A 143 2.37 -0.06 -5.28
C ARG A 143 3.31 -0.53 -4.17
N GLN A 144 2.71 -0.97 -3.08
CA GLN A 144 3.43 -1.57 -1.98
C GLN A 144 3.47 -3.08 -2.18
N SER A 145 4.58 -3.73 -1.86
CA SER A 145 4.63 -5.18 -1.83
C SER A 145 3.74 -5.72 -0.70
N LEU A 146 3.10 -6.85 -0.95
CA LEU A 146 2.42 -7.65 0.08
C LEU A 146 3.41 -8.41 0.97
N PHE A 147 4.65 -8.58 0.51
CA PHE A 147 5.67 -9.45 1.07
C PHE A 147 6.83 -8.65 1.65
N LEU A 148 6.62 -7.98 2.78
CA LEU A 148 7.59 -7.06 3.41
C LEU A 148 8.43 -7.70 4.52
N CYS A 149 8.28 -9.00 4.76
CA CYS A 149 8.84 -9.71 5.90
C CYS A 149 9.07 -11.19 5.56
N ALA A 150 9.89 -11.86 6.33
CA ALA A 150 9.98 -13.30 6.27
C ALA A 150 8.66 -13.95 6.71
N LEU A 151 8.15 -13.50 7.86
CA LEU A 151 6.90 -13.97 8.45
C LEU A 151 6.08 -12.76 8.92
N CYS A 152 4.87 -12.63 8.38
CA CYS A 152 3.93 -11.59 8.77
C CYS A 152 2.62 -12.20 9.28
N GLY A 153 2.21 -11.84 10.50
CA GLY A 153 0.94 -12.24 11.09
C GLY A 153 0.00 -11.06 11.29
N LYS A 154 -1.22 -11.14 10.74
CA LYS A 154 -2.24 -10.14 11.04
C LYS A 154 -2.68 -10.19 12.51
N GLU A 155 -2.73 -11.39 13.10
CA GLU A 155 -3.19 -11.62 14.47
C GLU A 155 -2.07 -12.15 15.38
N GLY A 156 -1.06 -12.82 14.81
CA GLY A 156 0.05 -13.35 15.59
C GLY A 156 1.08 -14.13 14.79
N VAL A 157 2.30 -14.25 15.35
CA VAL A 157 3.35 -15.11 14.85
C VAL A 157 3.93 -15.92 16.00
N THR A 158 4.09 -17.23 15.79
CA THR A 158 4.74 -18.14 16.75
C THR A 158 5.88 -18.88 16.09
N LEU A 159 7.09 -18.72 16.61
CA LEU A 159 8.27 -19.47 16.21
C LEU A 159 8.78 -20.29 17.40
N SER A 160 8.97 -21.59 17.19
CA SER A 160 9.44 -22.50 18.25
C SER A 160 10.31 -23.61 17.68
N GLY A 161 10.84 -24.46 18.57
CA GLY A 161 11.54 -25.68 18.18
C GLY A 161 12.80 -25.47 17.35
N GLY A 162 13.50 -24.35 17.50
CA GLY A 162 14.72 -24.04 16.76
C GLY A 162 14.49 -23.42 15.38
N SER A 163 13.29 -22.94 15.10
CA SER A 163 13.00 -22.23 13.86
C SER A 163 13.84 -20.97 13.72
N GLN A 164 14.23 -20.65 12.50
CA GLN A 164 15.12 -19.53 12.22
C GLN A 164 14.62 -18.67 11.06
N THR A 165 14.93 -17.38 11.09
CA THR A 165 14.72 -16.49 9.94
C THR A 165 16.02 -15.79 9.57
N ASP A 166 16.27 -15.59 8.28
CA ASP A 166 17.30 -14.74 7.72
C ASP A 166 16.83 -14.18 6.35
N SER A 167 17.73 -13.62 5.55
CA SER A 167 17.38 -13.08 4.24
C SER A 167 18.44 -13.38 3.19
N PHE A 168 18.04 -13.30 1.92
CA PHE A 168 18.93 -13.33 0.76
C PHE A 168 18.35 -12.43 -0.35
N ASP A 169 19.05 -12.33 -1.46
CA ASP A 169 18.60 -11.57 -2.63
C ASP A 169 18.77 -12.46 -3.88
N SER A 170 17.67 -13.00 -4.38
CA SER A 170 17.67 -13.90 -5.53
C SER A 170 18.15 -13.26 -6.83
N ARG A 171 18.26 -11.92 -6.91
CA ARG A 171 18.86 -11.19 -8.03
C ARG A 171 20.39 -11.32 -8.08
N LYS A 172 20.99 -11.62 -6.95
CA LYS A 172 22.46 -11.63 -6.83
C LYS A 172 23.04 -13.03 -6.98
N LEU A 173 22.60 -13.95 -6.15
CA LEU A 173 23.08 -15.34 -6.13
C LEU A 173 22.05 -16.24 -5.43
N PRO A 174 22.07 -17.56 -5.67
CA PRO A 174 21.35 -18.51 -4.85
C PRO A 174 21.71 -18.36 -3.38
N TYR A 175 20.77 -18.68 -2.52
CA TYR A 175 20.98 -18.66 -1.08
C TYR A 175 22.16 -19.58 -0.68
N THR A 176 23.02 -19.05 0.14
CA THR A 176 24.02 -19.81 0.89
C THR A 176 24.11 -19.28 2.31
N ILE A 177 24.56 -20.09 3.25
CA ILE A 177 24.71 -19.64 4.64
C ILE A 177 25.72 -18.49 4.80
N LEU A 178 26.65 -18.36 3.87
CA LEU A 178 27.64 -17.28 3.83
C LEU A 178 27.07 -15.97 3.26
N THR A 179 26.05 -16.05 2.44
CA THR A 179 25.37 -14.89 1.84
C THR A 179 24.09 -14.50 2.60
N ALA A 180 23.76 -15.22 3.67
CA ALA A 180 22.60 -14.96 4.50
C ALA A 180 22.67 -13.59 5.17
N GLY A 181 21.71 -12.75 4.86
CA GLY A 181 21.55 -11.40 5.42
C GLY A 181 20.74 -11.39 6.73
N SER A 182 20.52 -10.18 7.25
CA SER A 182 19.85 -9.92 8.52
C SER A 182 18.52 -9.17 8.36
N GLU A 183 17.84 -9.34 7.23
CA GLU A 183 16.51 -8.75 6.98
C GLU A 183 15.39 -9.80 7.04
N GLY A 184 15.60 -10.90 7.77
CA GLY A 184 14.60 -11.92 8.02
C GLY A 184 13.57 -11.49 9.07
N ASP A 185 12.94 -10.34 8.86
CA ASP A 185 12.04 -9.71 9.80
C ASP A 185 10.80 -10.55 10.09
N VAL A 186 10.37 -10.51 11.35
CA VAL A 186 9.12 -11.11 11.83
C VAL A 186 8.21 -9.98 12.29
N LEU A 187 7.06 -9.83 11.65
CA LEU A 187 6.14 -8.73 11.88
C LEU A 187 4.76 -9.24 12.25
N SER A 188 4.06 -8.56 13.17
CA SER A 188 2.70 -8.91 13.54
C SER A 188 1.89 -7.70 13.99
N ASN A 189 0.60 -7.64 13.66
CA ASN A 189 -0.31 -6.69 14.30
C ASN A 189 -0.76 -7.17 15.69
N GLY A 190 -0.73 -8.49 15.95
CA GLY A 190 -0.94 -9.06 17.26
C GLY A 190 0.38 -9.34 17.98
N ASN A 191 0.44 -10.47 18.68
CA ASN A 191 1.62 -10.86 19.45
C ASN A 191 2.62 -11.66 18.61
N ILE A 192 3.90 -11.60 18.99
CA ILE A 192 4.96 -12.48 18.51
C ILE A 192 5.46 -13.31 19.69
N LEU A 193 5.41 -14.63 19.56
CA LEU A 193 5.98 -15.58 20.51
C LEU A 193 7.19 -16.28 19.87
N LEU A 194 8.35 -16.09 20.47
CA LEU A 194 9.59 -16.75 20.07
C LEU A 194 10.05 -17.64 21.22
N SER A 195 10.07 -18.96 21.04
CA SER A 195 10.43 -19.90 22.11
C SER A 195 11.46 -20.93 21.67
N GLY A 196 12.36 -21.26 22.58
CA GLY A 196 13.44 -22.23 22.40
C GLY A 196 14.81 -21.59 22.18
N VAL A 197 15.82 -22.13 22.82
CA VAL A 197 17.19 -21.58 22.85
C VAL A 197 17.92 -21.56 21.49
N THR A 198 17.44 -22.36 20.55
CA THR A 198 17.96 -22.39 19.16
C THR A 198 17.10 -21.60 18.18
N THR A 199 15.95 -21.04 18.64
CA THR A 199 15.09 -20.19 17.82
C THR A 199 15.75 -18.83 17.61
N ARG A 200 15.91 -18.41 16.35
CA ARG A 200 16.66 -17.19 15.99
C ARG A 200 15.94 -16.38 14.92
N VAL A 201 15.82 -15.08 15.15
CA VAL A 201 15.40 -14.11 14.15
C VAL A 201 16.62 -13.28 13.76
N LYS A 202 17.16 -13.50 12.54
CA LYS A 202 18.15 -12.60 11.94
C LYS A 202 17.43 -11.45 11.22
N GLY A 203 17.01 -10.46 11.99
CA GLY A 203 16.20 -9.33 11.57
C GLY A 203 15.53 -8.72 12.78
N ASN A 204 14.46 -7.97 12.53
CA ASN A 204 13.65 -7.33 13.54
C ASN A 204 12.45 -8.21 13.94
N ALA A 205 11.99 -8.09 15.18
CA ALA A 205 10.73 -8.64 15.65
C ALA A 205 9.83 -7.47 16.09
N VAL A 206 8.80 -7.15 15.31
CA VAL A 206 7.96 -5.97 15.53
C VAL A 206 6.51 -6.36 15.64
N ALA A 207 5.89 -6.11 16.79
CA ALA A 207 4.52 -6.46 17.12
C ALA A 207 3.66 -5.22 17.44
N GLY A 208 2.42 -5.20 16.95
CA GLY A 208 1.40 -4.27 17.43
C GLY A 208 0.98 -4.59 18.86
N GLY A 209 0.94 -5.88 19.22
CA GLY A 209 0.85 -6.38 20.59
C GLY A 209 2.21 -6.45 21.28
N SER A 210 2.55 -7.60 21.83
CA SER A 210 3.80 -7.86 22.56
C SER A 210 4.74 -8.80 21.80
N VAL A 211 6.06 -8.61 21.99
CA VAL A 211 7.09 -9.58 21.58
C VAL A 211 7.55 -10.33 22.82
N LEU A 212 7.19 -11.61 22.92
CA LEU A 212 7.62 -12.51 24.01
C LEU A 212 8.74 -13.42 23.51
N LYS A 213 9.89 -13.36 24.19
CA LYS A 213 11.06 -14.22 23.92
C LYS A 213 11.30 -15.15 25.09
N ILE A 214 11.27 -16.47 24.83
CA ILE A 214 11.55 -17.49 25.82
C ILE A 214 12.77 -18.29 25.34
N GLY A 215 13.96 -17.85 25.70
CA GLY A 215 15.23 -18.44 25.29
C GLY A 215 15.66 -18.09 23.85
N ALA A 216 14.78 -17.51 23.04
CA ALA A 216 15.05 -17.17 21.64
C ALA A 216 15.86 -15.86 21.49
N THR A 217 16.56 -15.73 20.34
CA THR A 217 17.37 -14.55 20.02
C THR A 217 16.81 -13.79 18.84
N VAL A 218 16.92 -12.46 18.88
CA VAL A 218 16.60 -11.51 17.79
C VAL A 218 17.83 -10.66 17.56
N SER A 219 18.37 -10.62 16.35
CA SER A 219 19.62 -9.88 16.05
C SER A 219 19.37 -8.37 15.86
N GLY A 220 18.20 -7.99 15.42
CA GLY A 220 17.78 -6.60 15.23
C GLY A 220 16.93 -6.08 16.40
N ALA A 221 16.09 -5.12 16.11
CA ALA A 221 15.18 -4.53 17.09
C ALA A 221 14.07 -5.49 17.50
N SER A 222 13.68 -5.45 18.79
CA SER A 222 12.49 -6.10 19.34
C SER A 222 11.55 -5.02 19.83
N MET A 223 10.42 -4.82 19.12
CA MET A 223 9.49 -3.71 19.39
C MET A 223 8.08 -4.24 19.65
N SER A 224 7.48 -3.80 20.73
CA SER A 224 6.06 -4.02 21.09
C SER A 224 5.29 -2.71 20.94
N GLY A 225 3.97 -2.79 20.68
CA GLY A 225 3.12 -1.60 20.56
C GLY A 225 3.34 -0.82 19.26
N ALA A 226 3.85 -1.47 18.21
CA ALA A 226 4.06 -0.82 16.92
C ALA A 226 2.72 -0.48 16.22
N PRO A 227 2.69 0.54 15.35
CA PRO A 227 1.50 0.85 14.56
C PRO A 227 1.02 -0.35 13.74
N LEU A 228 -0.31 -0.52 13.67
CA LEU A 228 -0.92 -1.60 12.89
C LEU A 228 -0.67 -1.40 11.40
N ARG A 229 -0.41 -2.50 10.71
CA ARG A 229 -0.21 -2.53 9.25
C ARG A 229 -1.50 -2.95 8.57
N PRO A 230 -1.88 -2.32 7.45
CA PRO A 230 -3.01 -2.79 6.67
C PRO A 230 -2.65 -4.11 5.97
N TYR A 231 -3.59 -5.05 5.99
CA TYR A 231 -3.54 -6.28 5.20
C TYR A 231 -4.68 -6.25 4.20
N LEU A 232 -4.35 -6.26 2.91
CA LEU A 232 -5.34 -6.23 1.85
C LEU A 232 -6.10 -7.57 1.80
N PRO A 233 -7.42 -7.56 1.60
CA PRO A 233 -8.17 -8.79 1.41
C PRO A 233 -7.76 -9.46 0.10
N VAL A 234 -7.77 -10.80 0.10
CA VAL A 234 -7.63 -11.58 -1.13
C VAL A 234 -9.03 -11.80 -1.70
N SER A 235 -9.26 -11.37 -2.93
CA SER A 235 -10.50 -11.67 -3.63
C SER A 235 -10.60 -13.18 -3.88
N PRO A 236 -11.72 -13.84 -3.54
CA PRO A 236 -11.89 -15.25 -3.84
C PRO A 236 -11.92 -15.45 -5.36
N CYS A 237 -11.26 -16.51 -5.81
CA CYS A 237 -11.39 -16.99 -7.16
C CYS A 237 -12.49 -18.06 -7.25
N GLY A 238 -13.14 -18.22 -8.40
CA GLY A 238 -14.11 -19.27 -8.72
C GLY A 238 -15.38 -19.36 -7.84
N PRO A 239 -16.32 -20.27 -8.14
CA PRO A 239 -16.44 -20.94 -9.43
C PRO A 239 -16.72 -19.99 -10.61
N PRO A 240 -16.29 -20.29 -11.84
CA PRO A 240 -15.63 -21.54 -12.25
C PRO A 240 -14.16 -21.61 -11.83
N TYR A 241 -13.72 -22.81 -11.44
CA TYR A 241 -12.33 -23.11 -11.15
C TYR A 241 -11.52 -23.28 -12.45
N SER A 242 -10.20 -23.45 -12.34
CA SER A 242 -9.34 -23.71 -13.50
C SER A 242 -9.81 -24.93 -14.30
N THR A 243 -9.65 -24.87 -15.62
CA THR A 243 -10.12 -25.95 -16.50
C THR A 243 -9.25 -27.21 -16.51
N GLY A 244 -8.13 -27.19 -15.78
CA GLY A 244 -7.13 -28.27 -15.78
C GLY A 244 -6.06 -28.14 -16.86
N VAL A 245 -6.18 -27.19 -17.77
CA VAL A 245 -5.14 -26.91 -18.78
C VAL A 245 -3.86 -26.45 -18.05
N GLY A 246 -2.72 -27.02 -18.45
CA GLY A 246 -1.42 -26.73 -17.84
C GLY A 246 -1.15 -27.49 -16.53
N ILE A 247 -2.04 -28.40 -16.12
CA ILE A 247 -1.85 -29.30 -14.97
C ILE A 247 -1.47 -30.69 -15.52
N THR A 248 -0.34 -31.22 -15.11
CA THR A 248 0.07 -32.58 -15.43
C THR A 248 0.36 -33.34 -14.14
N GLY A 249 0.03 -34.63 -14.12
CA GLY A 249 0.11 -35.45 -12.91
C GLY A 249 -0.98 -35.09 -11.87
N GLY A 250 -1.07 -35.89 -10.84
CA GLY A 250 -2.10 -35.74 -9.81
C GLY A 250 -3.52 -36.05 -10.28
N ILE A 251 -4.49 -35.72 -9.44
CA ILE A 251 -5.92 -35.86 -9.71
C ILE A 251 -6.56 -34.49 -9.53
N TYR A 252 -7.04 -33.94 -10.63
CA TYR A 252 -7.73 -32.66 -10.60
C TYR A 252 -9.20 -32.83 -10.98
N ASP A 253 -10.09 -32.29 -10.16
CA ASP A 253 -11.53 -32.24 -10.44
C ASP A 253 -11.94 -30.77 -10.69
N PRO A 254 -12.21 -30.37 -11.95
CA PRO A 254 -12.59 -29.01 -12.30
C PRO A 254 -13.96 -28.59 -11.74
N THR A 255 -14.82 -29.53 -11.38
CA THR A 255 -16.14 -29.25 -10.82
C THR A 255 -16.04 -28.78 -9.38
N THR A 256 -15.23 -29.46 -8.58
CA THR A 256 -15.00 -29.11 -7.17
C THR A 256 -13.80 -28.18 -6.98
N GLY A 257 -12.95 -28.03 -8.00
CA GLY A 257 -11.71 -27.27 -7.94
C GLY A 257 -10.62 -27.90 -7.07
N GLN A 258 -10.74 -29.19 -6.73
CA GLN A 258 -9.78 -29.88 -5.88
C GLN A 258 -8.63 -30.48 -6.70
N LEU A 259 -7.40 -30.20 -6.25
CA LEU A 259 -6.18 -30.80 -6.80
C LEU A 259 -5.57 -31.70 -5.73
N ARG A 260 -5.39 -32.98 -6.07
CA ARG A 260 -4.85 -34.00 -5.13
C ARG A 260 -3.61 -34.66 -5.70
N GLY A 261 -2.68 -35.02 -4.82
CA GLY A 261 -1.53 -35.83 -5.18
C GLY A 261 -1.94 -37.27 -5.47
N SER A 262 -1.34 -37.88 -6.49
CA SER A 262 -1.52 -39.29 -6.81
C SER A 262 -0.55 -40.22 -6.06
N GLY A 263 0.33 -39.65 -5.25
CA GLY A 263 1.29 -40.39 -4.43
C GLY A 263 2.64 -40.68 -5.08
N VAL A 264 2.73 -40.89 -6.39
CA VAL A 264 3.97 -41.28 -7.06
C VAL A 264 4.41 -40.29 -8.14
N VAL A 265 3.45 -39.73 -8.87
CA VAL A 265 3.74 -38.78 -9.97
C VAL A 265 3.68 -37.36 -9.46
N PRO A 266 4.74 -36.58 -9.64
CA PRO A 266 4.69 -35.14 -9.35
C PRO A 266 3.57 -34.44 -10.11
N ILE A 267 2.88 -33.51 -9.43
CA ILE A 267 2.01 -32.55 -10.10
C ILE A 267 2.90 -31.46 -10.66
N VAL A 268 2.77 -31.17 -11.95
CA VAL A 268 3.51 -30.07 -12.57
C VAL A 268 2.51 -29.04 -13.09
N LEU A 269 2.69 -27.76 -12.66
CA LEU A 269 1.93 -26.64 -13.16
C LEU A 269 2.77 -25.89 -14.22
N ALA A 270 2.19 -25.72 -15.40
CA ALA A 270 2.74 -24.83 -16.43
C ALA A 270 2.60 -23.35 -16.01
N PRO A 271 3.37 -22.42 -16.60
CA PRO A 271 3.22 -21.00 -16.31
C PRO A 271 1.77 -20.53 -16.48
N GLY A 272 1.27 -19.78 -15.49
CA GLY A 272 -0.10 -19.28 -15.53
C GLY A 272 -0.70 -19.00 -14.16
N SER A 273 -1.98 -18.63 -14.18
CA SER A 273 -2.78 -18.39 -12.98
C SER A 273 -3.82 -19.48 -12.81
N TYR A 274 -3.86 -20.06 -11.63
CA TYR A 274 -4.73 -21.17 -11.29
C TYR A 274 -5.64 -20.82 -10.12
N CYS A 275 -6.90 -21.18 -10.25
CA CYS A 275 -7.90 -21.08 -9.21
C CYS A 275 -8.30 -22.49 -8.75
N PHE A 276 -7.99 -22.83 -7.51
CA PHE A 276 -8.38 -24.08 -6.89
C PHE A 276 -9.25 -23.83 -5.66
N SER A 277 -10.17 -24.74 -5.38
CA SER A 277 -10.77 -24.74 -4.05
C SER A 277 -9.75 -25.15 -2.99
N SER A 278 -9.03 -26.24 -3.22
CA SER A 278 -7.99 -26.74 -2.31
C SER A 278 -6.94 -27.55 -3.06
N ILE A 279 -5.77 -27.66 -2.43
CA ILE A 279 -4.69 -28.56 -2.83
C ILE A 279 -4.41 -29.51 -1.66
N ASP A 280 -4.37 -30.81 -1.93
CA ASP A 280 -4.06 -31.84 -0.95
C ASP A 280 -2.89 -32.71 -1.43
N LEU A 281 -1.72 -32.49 -0.84
CA LEU A 281 -0.49 -33.24 -1.07
C LEU A 281 -0.16 -34.17 0.11
N SER A 282 -1.11 -34.46 1.02
CA SER A 282 -0.86 -35.24 2.23
C SER A 282 -0.51 -36.71 1.96
N GLY A 283 -0.73 -37.19 0.74
CA GLY A 283 -0.47 -38.57 0.31
C GLY A 283 1.01 -38.87 0.07
N GLY A 284 1.79 -39.06 1.12
CA GLY A 284 3.14 -39.62 1.04
C GLY A 284 4.17 -38.80 0.30
N VAL A 285 4.57 -39.20 -0.91
CA VAL A 285 5.62 -38.55 -1.73
C VAL A 285 5.08 -37.59 -2.79
N SER A 286 3.79 -37.21 -2.68
CA SER A 286 3.19 -36.27 -3.62
C SER A 286 3.90 -34.90 -3.58
N THR A 287 4.37 -34.43 -4.72
CA THR A 287 5.02 -33.14 -4.87
C THR A 287 4.24 -32.24 -5.82
N LEU A 288 4.30 -30.93 -5.58
CA LEU A 288 3.84 -29.90 -6.52
C LEU A 288 5.04 -29.16 -7.08
N ALA A 289 5.30 -29.31 -8.36
CA ALA A 289 6.36 -28.60 -9.06
C ALA A 289 5.78 -27.53 -10.01
N ILE A 290 6.57 -26.51 -10.32
CA ILE A 290 6.25 -25.51 -11.33
C ILE A 290 7.29 -25.54 -12.46
N SER A 291 6.87 -25.24 -13.69
CA SER A 291 7.79 -25.15 -14.82
C SER A 291 8.09 -23.70 -15.27
N GLY A 292 7.58 -22.72 -14.53
CA GLY A 292 7.78 -21.28 -14.78
C GLY A 292 6.91 -20.44 -13.82
N PRO A 293 6.62 -19.18 -14.12
CA PRO A 293 5.83 -18.32 -13.24
C PRO A 293 4.39 -18.84 -13.06
N VAL A 294 4.02 -19.12 -11.80
CA VAL A 294 2.71 -19.65 -11.41
C VAL A 294 2.13 -18.83 -10.27
N THR A 295 0.87 -18.43 -10.42
CA THR A 295 0.06 -17.84 -9.36
C THR A 295 -1.08 -18.79 -9.02
N ILE A 296 -1.20 -19.16 -7.74
CA ILE A 296 -2.26 -20.06 -7.25
C ILE A 296 -3.18 -19.23 -6.35
N SER A 297 -4.48 -19.30 -6.60
CA SER A 297 -5.52 -18.77 -5.71
C SER A 297 -6.29 -19.92 -5.08
N LEU A 298 -6.44 -19.87 -3.73
CA LEU A 298 -7.09 -20.91 -2.93
C LEU A 298 -8.31 -20.35 -2.21
N THR A 299 -9.39 -21.13 -2.16
CA THR A 299 -10.64 -20.71 -1.48
C THR A 299 -11.00 -21.60 -0.29
N ALA A 300 -10.30 -22.72 -0.08
CA ALA A 300 -10.49 -23.61 1.05
C ALA A 300 -9.15 -24.09 1.63
N HIS A 301 -9.23 -24.79 2.76
CA HIS A 301 -8.07 -25.37 3.44
C HIS A 301 -7.23 -26.23 2.51
N SER A 302 -5.91 -26.07 2.56
CA SER A 302 -4.98 -26.78 1.70
C SER A 302 -3.81 -27.37 2.48
N LEU A 303 -3.43 -28.59 2.11
CA LEU A 303 -2.33 -29.35 2.68
C LEU A 303 -1.20 -29.43 1.64
N LEU A 304 -0.20 -28.57 1.78
CA LEU A 304 1.00 -28.51 0.95
C LEU A 304 2.15 -29.29 1.64
N THR A 305 1.83 -30.47 2.12
CA THR A 305 2.71 -31.38 2.88
C THR A 305 3.19 -32.53 1.99
N GLY A 306 3.53 -33.67 2.55
CA GLY A 306 4.00 -34.83 1.76
C GLY A 306 5.39 -34.61 1.17
N GLY A 307 5.54 -34.74 -0.13
CA GLY A 307 6.79 -34.44 -0.86
C GLY A 307 7.09 -32.95 -1.02
N GLY A 308 6.13 -32.10 -0.62
CA GLY A 308 6.28 -30.64 -0.59
C GLY A 308 6.15 -29.95 -1.93
N ILE A 309 6.59 -28.70 -1.93
CA ILE A 309 6.60 -27.82 -3.10
C ILE A 309 8.00 -27.79 -3.71
N GLN A 310 8.06 -27.78 -5.03
CA GLN A 310 9.32 -27.66 -5.78
C GLN A 310 9.24 -26.51 -6.79
N ASN A 311 10.08 -25.50 -6.58
CA ASN A 311 10.28 -24.43 -7.53
C ASN A 311 11.72 -24.47 -8.05
N PRO A 312 11.97 -25.23 -9.13
CA PRO A 312 13.32 -25.42 -9.67
C PRO A 312 13.91 -24.17 -10.29
N THR A 313 13.12 -23.12 -10.49
CA THR A 313 13.63 -21.83 -10.99
C THR A 313 14.45 -21.06 -9.95
N LEU A 314 14.36 -21.43 -8.67
CA LEU A 314 14.98 -20.76 -7.52
C LEU A 314 14.63 -19.28 -7.40
N VAL A 315 13.55 -18.85 -8.05
CA VAL A 315 13.03 -17.48 -8.03
C VAL A 315 11.70 -17.50 -7.26
N THR A 316 11.68 -16.86 -6.11
CA THR A 316 10.53 -16.84 -5.21
C THR A 316 9.27 -16.29 -5.86
N GLU A 317 9.41 -15.25 -6.68
CA GLU A 317 8.29 -14.63 -7.41
C GLU A 317 7.60 -15.55 -8.41
N ASN A 318 8.28 -16.61 -8.84
CA ASN A 318 7.72 -17.58 -9.80
C ASN A 318 6.68 -18.49 -9.16
N LEU A 319 6.53 -18.52 -7.84
CA LEU A 319 5.44 -19.23 -7.19
C LEU A 319 4.80 -18.34 -6.13
N LYS A 320 3.60 -17.85 -6.44
CA LYS A 320 2.78 -17.06 -5.52
C LYS A 320 1.51 -17.83 -5.16
N ILE A 321 1.21 -17.90 -3.88
CA ILE A 321 0.00 -18.54 -3.36
C ILE A 321 -0.82 -17.50 -2.62
N PHE A 322 -2.01 -17.21 -3.11
CA PHE A 322 -3.00 -16.34 -2.48
C PHE A 322 -4.12 -17.19 -1.90
N SER A 323 -4.54 -16.91 -0.68
CA SER A 323 -5.67 -17.61 -0.08
C SER A 323 -6.71 -16.63 0.45
N SER A 324 -7.94 -16.78 -0.01
CA SER A 324 -9.11 -16.04 0.46
C SER A 324 -9.82 -16.73 1.63
N VAL A 325 -9.28 -17.84 2.14
CA VAL A 325 -9.83 -18.56 3.29
C VAL A 325 -9.91 -17.63 4.50
N SER A 326 -11.11 -17.50 5.06
CA SER A 326 -11.38 -16.64 6.22
C SER A 326 -11.53 -17.41 7.53
N SER A 327 -11.38 -18.75 7.51
CA SER A 327 -11.61 -19.60 8.66
C SER A 327 -10.36 -19.74 9.53
N VAL A 328 -10.48 -19.38 10.81
CA VAL A 328 -9.43 -19.64 11.82
C VAL A 328 -9.16 -21.14 11.99
N LYS A 329 -10.12 -21.99 11.61
CA LYS A 329 -10.01 -23.46 11.68
C LYS A 329 -9.50 -24.12 10.40
N GLY A 330 -9.41 -23.37 9.32
CA GLY A 330 -8.85 -23.79 8.04
C GLY A 330 -7.72 -22.88 7.63
N GLY A 331 -6.79 -23.34 6.80
CA GLY A 331 -5.65 -22.53 6.40
C GLY A 331 -4.76 -23.23 5.41
N LEU A 332 -3.49 -22.95 5.50
CA LEU A 332 -2.46 -23.60 4.72
C LEU A 332 -1.49 -24.31 5.66
N ASP A 333 -1.36 -25.62 5.47
CA ASP A 333 -0.32 -26.40 6.11
C ASP A 333 0.78 -26.70 5.09
N ILE A 334 1.99 -26.22 5.35
CA ILE A 334 3.12 -26.25 4.42
C ILE A 334 4.24 -27.07 5.04
N ALA A 335 4.82 -27.99 4.26
CA ALA A 335 6.07 -28.64 4.66
C ALA A 335 7.27 -27.93 4.03
N GLY A 336 8.29 -27.67 4.82
CA GLY A 336 9.57 -27.18 4.33
C GLY A 336 10.31 -28.27 3.54
N GLY A 337 11.16 -27.85 2.60
CA GLY A 337 11.95 -28.73 1.75
C GLY A 337 13.07 -27.98 1.03
N PRO A 338 13.92 -28.69 0.25
CA PRO A 338 15.13 -28.10 -0.33
C PRO A 338 14.85 -27.07 -1.46
N LEU A 339 13.67 -27.08 -2.06
CA LEU A 339 13.34 -26.24 -3.20
C LEU A 339 12.03 -25.44 -3.00
N VAL A 340 11.67 -25.13 -1.76
CA VAL A 340 10.44 -24.40 -1.43
C VAL A 340 10.67 -22.91 -1.58
N TYR A 341 10.78 -22.44 -2.84
CA TYR A 341 10.85 -21.02 -3.20
C TYR A 341 9.47 -20.51 -3.53
N MET A 342 8.85 -19.73 -2.64
CA MET A 342 7.48 -19.24 -2.83
C MET A 342 7.16 -18.02 -1.98
N ALA A 343 6.13 -17.27 -2.38
CA ALA A 343 5.51 -16.21 -1.61
C ALA A 343 4.05 -16.59 -1.29
N VAL A 344 3.69 -16.57 -0.01
CA VAL A 344 2.35 -16.94 0.46
C VAL A 344 1.66 -15.73 1.06
N TYR A 345 0.46 -15.41 0.60
CA TYR A 345 -0.38 -14.35 1.11
C TYR A 345 -1.77 -14.86 1.46
N ALA A 346 -2.02 -15.08 2.74
CA ALA A 346 -3.25 -15.64 3.29
C ALA A 346 -3.71 -14.84 4.54
N PRO A 347 -3.98 -13.53 4.43
CA PRO A 347 -4.09 -12.61 5.58
C PRO A 347 -5.23 -12.93 6.54
N ASN A 348 -6.18 -13.76 6.14
CA ASN A 348 -7.31 -14.17 6.95
C ASN A 348 -7.28 -15.66 7.33
N ALA A 349 -6.24 -16.40 6.93
CA ALA A 349 -6.09 -17.82 7.20
C ALA A 349 -4.93 -18.11 8.16
N ARG A 350 -5.06 -19.19 8.90
CA ARG A 350 -3.92 -19.75 9.65
C ARG A 350 -2.93 -20.38 8.67
N VAL A 351 -1.64 -20.07 8.82
CA VAL A 351 -0.57 -20.71 8.08
C VAL A 351 0.35 -21.44 9.06
N VAL A 352 0.52 -22.73 8.85
CA VAL A 352 1.41 -23.58 9.64
C VAL A 352 2.53 -24.07 8.74
N VAL A 353 3.77 -23.80 9.14
CA VAL A 353 4.95 -24.35 8.47
C VAL A 353 5.58 -25.39 9.38
N SER A 354 5.60 -26.63 8.90
CA SER A 354 6.09 -27.79 9.64
C SER A 354 7.33 -28.41 8.97
N GLY A 355 8.02 -29.26 9.71
CA GLY A 355 9.25 -29.92 9.24
C GLY A 355 10.50 -29.07 9.47
N SER A 356 11.66 -29.69 9.32
CA SER A 356 12.99 -29.06 9.48
C SER A 356 13.55 -28.48 8.17
N GLY A 357 12.71 -28.37 7.14
CA GLY A 357 13.12 -27.88 5.83
C GLY A 357 13.22 -26.37 5.74
N ASP A 358 13.79 -25.92 4.63
CA ASP A 358 13.99 -24.52 4.31
C ASP A 358 12.82 -24.00 3.46
N LEU A 359 12.35 -22.77 3.74
CA LEU A 359 11.41 -22.01 2.91
C LEU A 359 12.07 -20.71 2.48
N TYR A 360 12.16 -20.50 1.18
CA TYR A 360 12.76 -19.30 0.58
C TYR A 360 11.64 -18.39 0.10
N GLY A 361 11.50 -17.21 0.74
CA GLY A 361 10.49 -16.24 0.37
C GLY A 361 9.82 -15.55 1.54
N SER A 362 8.49 -15.49 1.50
CA SER A 362 7.69 -14.77 2.50
C SER A 362 6.41 -15.51 2.80
N VAL A 363 5.98 -15.47 4.05
CA VAL A 363 4.71 -16.05 4.49
C VAL A 363 3.91 -14.99 5.25
N VAL A 364 2.74 -14.68 4.74
CA VAL A 364 1.76 -13.77 5.35
C VAL A 364 0.50 -14.58 5.71
N GLY A 365 0.05 -14.50 6.96
CA GLY A 365 -1.14 -15.18 7.44
C GLY A 365 -1.95 -14.35 8.44
N ALA A 366 -3.17 -14.80 8.81
CA ALA A 366 -3.83 -14.28 10.01
C ALA A 366 -2.97 -14.64 11.23
N THR A 367 -2.69 -15.90 11.40
CA THR A 367 -1.65 -16.41 12.30
C THR A 367 -0.64 -17.21 11.51
N VAL A 368 0.64 -17.04 11.84
CA VAL A 368 1.73 -17.82 11.25
C VAL A 368 2.43 -18.58 12.36
N SER A 369 2.51 -19.91 12.24
CA SER A 369 3.22 -20.73 13.21
C SER A 369 4.25 -21.63 12.53
N ALA A 370 5.43 -21.69 13.13
CA ALA A 370 6.49 -22.58 12.71
C ALA A 370 7.10 -23.29 13.93
N ALA A 371 7.31 -24.60 13.76
CA ALA A 371 7.90 -25.45 14.78
C ALA A 371 8.90 -26.42 14.14
N THR A 372 9.59 -27.19 14.95
CA THR A 372 10.46 -28.31 14.50
C THR A 372 11.63 -27.89 13.61
N GLY A 373 12.19 -26.70 13.84
CA GLY A 373 13.42 -26.27 13.17
C GLY A 373 13.26 -25.72 11.75
N ALA A 374 12.05 -25.33 11.35
CA ALA A 374 11.79 -24.69 10.07
C ALA A 374 12.64 -23.42 9.89
N LYS A 375 13.22 -23.26 8.72
CA LYS A 375 14.05 -22.09 8.39
C LYS A 375 13.39 -21.27 7.28
N PHE A 376 13.40 -19.96 7.47
CA PHE A 376 12.82 -19.00 6.55
C PHE A 376 13.88 -18.07 6.03
N HIS A 377 14.09 -18.09 4.72
CA HIS A 377 15.05 -17.28 4.02
C HIS A 377 14.31 -16.22 3.22
N TYR A 378 14.16 -15.03 3.79
CA TYR A 378 13.41 -13.95 3.14
C TYR A 378 14.11 -13.46 1.87
N ASP A 379 13.43 -13.54 0.73
CA ASP A 379 13.95 -13.00 -0.51
C ASP A 379 13.68 -11.49 -0.59
N LYS A 380 14.73 -10.69 -0.53
CA LYS A 380 14.64 -9.21 -0.56
C LYS A 380 14.06 -8.67 -1.86
N ARG A 381 14.13 -9.42 -2.94
CA ARG A 381 13.50 -9.10 -4.22
C ARG A 381 11.99 -8.89 -4.07
N LEU A 382 11.35 -9.60 -3.16
CA LEU A 382 9.92 -9.48 -2.90
C LEU A 382 9.49 -8.07 -2.42
N LYS A 383 10.40 -7.25 -1.88
CA LYS A 383 10.09 -5.86 -1.51
C LYS A 383 9.71 -5.00 -2.72
N ASP A 384 10.24 -5.34 -3.89
CA ASP A 384 10.02 -4.60 -5.14
C ASP A 384 8.78 -5.11 -5.89
N ASN A 385 8.11 -6.12 -5.34
CA ASN A 385 6.90 -6.68 -5.92
C ASN A 385 5.72 -5.70 -5.79
N GLN A 386 4.96 -5.55 -6.87
CA GLN A 386 3.87 -4.58 -6.99
C GLN A 386 2.48 -5.24 -6.82
N ASP A 387 2.38 -6.35 -6.09
CA ASP A 387 1.12 -7.08 -5.91
C ASP A 387 0.18 -6.44 -4.86
N GLY A 388 0.65 -5.46 -4.12
CA GLY A 388 -0.11 -4.79 -3.05
C GLY A 388 -0.91 -3.57 -3.51
N GLY A 389 -1.53 -2.92 -2.55
CA GLY A 389 -2.28 -1.69 -2.77
C GLY A 389 -1.40 -0.51 -3.14
N ILE A 390 -2.02 0.49 -3.71
CA ILE A 390 -1.39 1.76 -4.03
C ILE A 390 -1.32 2.59 -2.75
N VAL A 391 -0.14 3.13 -2.47
CA VAL A 391 0.10 4.03 -1.35
C VAL A 391 0.64 5.36 -1.85
N MET A 392 0.19 6.44 -1.24
CA MET A 392 0.75 7.76 -1.45
C MET A 392 2.11 7.83 -0.77
N VAL A 393 3.14 8.23 -1.51
CA VAL A 393 4.52 8.38 -1.01
C VAL A 393 4.77 9.81 -0.54
N THR A 394 4.38 10.76 -1.37
CA THR A 394 4.52 12.20 -1.11
C THR A 394 3.31 12.93 -1.66
N TRP A 395 3.02 14.08 -1.08
CA TRP A 395 2.12 15.05 -1.68
C TRP A 395 2.62 16.46 -1.37
N ARG A 396 2.32 17.40 -2.24
CA ARG A 396 2.67 18.82 -2.05
C ARG A 396 1.75 19.72 -2.84
N GLU A 397 1.59 20.93 -2.35
CA GLU A 397 1.04 22.03 -3.13
C GLU A 397 2.16 22.67 -3.96
N VAL A 398 1.87 22.99 -5.22
CA VAL A 398 2.80 23.64 -6.15
C VAL A 398 2.33 25.08 -6.34
N PHE A 399 3.14 26.05 -5.92
CA PHE A 399 2.87 27.47 -5.99
C PHE A 399 3.36 28.08 -7.30
#